data_56b8ea9aeb9f915fb97f5fb1300e5ce0
#
_entry.id   56b8ea9aeb9f915fb97f5fb1300e5ce0
#
_cell.length_a   1.000
_cell.length_b   1.000
_cell.length_c   1.000
_cell.angle_alpha   90.00
_cell.angle_beta   90.00
_cell.angle_gamma   90.00
#
_symmetry.space_group_name_H-M   'P 1'
#
loop_
_entity.id
_entity.type
_entity.pdbx_description
1 polymer ?
#
loop_
_entity_poly.entity_id
_entity_poly.type
_entity_poly.pdbx_seq_one_letter_code
_entity_poly.pdbx_strand_id
1 'polypeptide(L)'
;MKEWGFAQTDPSQELAEVHQFSIKKIQPGGPVEFIITVKEYITPKEPTMHFFAQSDKQTNQRTAPFTPCGWGKTMLEALSECVRAINRFPYEGKETASFGA
;
A
#
# COMPACT_ATOMS: atom_id res chain seq x y z
N MET A 1 -12.49 -19.50 6.97
CA MET A 1 -11.20 -19.01 7.49
C MET A 1 -10.08 -19.81 6.89
N LYS A 2 -8.99 -19.17 6.55
CA LYS A 2 -7.82 -19.88 6.02
C LYS A 2 -7.12 -20.62 7.13
N GLU A 3 -6.54 -21.75 6.76
CA GLU A 3 -5.89 -22.63 7.71
C GLU A 3 -4.80 -21.94 8.53
N TRP A 4 -4.02 -21.08 7.88
CA TRP A 4 -2.95 -20.37 8.57
C TRP A 4 -3.48 -19.44 9.67
N GLY A 5 -4.77 -19.09 9.63
CA GLY A 5 -5.37 -18.23 10.64
C GLY A 5 -5.35 -18.83 12.04
N PHE A 6 -5.26 -20.15 12.12
CA PHE A 6 -5.18 -20.81 13.41
C PHE A 6 -3.87 -20.57 14.15
N ALA A 7 -2.88 -19.98 13.45
CA ALA A 7 -1.62 -19.62 14.11
C ALA A 7 -1.77 -18.43 15.05
N GLN A 8 -2.84 -17.65 14.90
CA GLN A 8 -3.08 -16.54 15.81
C GLN A 8 -3.71 -17.06 17.09
N THR A 9 -2.93 -17.05 18.17
CA THR A 9 -3.38 -17.54 19.48
C THR A 9 -3.61 -16.42 20.47
N ASP A 10 -3.09 -15.23 20.20
CA ASP A 10 -3.20 -14.09 21.11
C ASP A 10 -4.13 -13.07 20.46
N PRO A 11 -5.30 -12.79 21.06
CA PRO A 11 -6.25 -11.86 20.43
C PRO A 11 -5.75 -10.42 20.35
N SER A 12 -4.69 -10.06 21.05
CA SER A 12 -4.13 -8.72 20.96
C SER A 12 -3.22 -8.56 19.74
N GLN A 13 -2.89 -9.65 19.07
CA GLN A 13 -2.05 -9.63 17.87
C GLN A 13 -2.94 -9.69 16.62
N GLU A 14 -2.40 -9.21 15.51
CA GLU A 14 -3.12 -9.25 14.24
C GLU A 14 -2.30 -10.02 13.23
N LEU A 15 -2.71 -11.25 12.97
CA LEU A 15 -2.07 -12.06 11.95
C LEU A 15 -2.63 -11.70 10.60
N ALA A 16 -1.76 -11.49 9.64
CA ALA A 16 -2.15 -11.17 8.28
C ALA A 16 -1.21 -11.85 7.31
N GLU A 17 -1.74 -12.25 6.17
CA GLU A 17 -0.92 -12.74 5.07
C GLU A 17 -0.51 -11.54 4.23
N VAL A 18 0.75 -11.51 3.81
CA VAL A 18 1.30 -10.37 3.09
C VAL A 18 1.58 -10.76 1.64
N HIS A 19 1.07 -9.94 0.72
CA HIS A 19 1.32 -10.10 -0.70
C HIS A 19 2.00 -8.83 -1.20
N GLN A 20 2.94 -8.96 -2.14
CA GLN A 20 3.64 -7.79 -2.66
C GLN A 20 3.51 -7.72 -4.17
N PHE A 21 3.34 -6.51 -4.66
CA PHE A 21 3.19 -6.22 -6.08
C PHE A 21 4.08 -5.05 -6.45
N SER A 22 4.57 -5.07 -7.67
CA SER A 22 5.36 -3.96 -8.21
C SER A 22 4.58 -3.29 -9.32
N ILE A 23 4.55 -1.97 -9.31
CA ILE A 23 4.01 -1.21 -10.42
C ILE A 23 4.98 -0.11 -10.79
N LYS A 24 5.24 0.05 -12.08
CA LYS A 24 6.07 1.14 -12.57
C LYS A 24 5.19 2.22 -13.12
N LYS A 25 5.36 3.41 -12.59
CA LYS A 25 4.66 4.58 -13.07
C LYS A 25 5.59 5.36 -13.98
N ILE A 26 5.13 5.65 -15.18
CA ILE A 26 5.90 6.43 -16.14
C ILE A 26 5.52 7.88 -15.95
N GLN A 27 6.50 8.70 -15.64
CA GLN A 27 6.26 10.13 -15.44
C GLN A 27 7.46 10.92 -15.96
N PRO A 28 7.33 12.23 -16.10
CA PRO A 28 8.47 13.06 -16.51
C PRO A 28 9.65 12.82 -15.56
N GLY A 29 10.82 12.60 -16.12
CA GLY A 29 11.99 12.26 -15.34
C GLY A 29 12.30 10.78 -15.33
N GLY A 30 11.40 9.94 -15.84
CA GLY A 30 11.65 8.51 -15.98
C GLY A 30 10.68 7.66 -15.18
N PRO A 31 10.79 6.34 -15.31
CA PRO A 31 9.90 5.44 -14.58
C PRO A 31 10.23 5.39 -13.09
N VAL A 32 9.20 5.23 -12.28
CA VAL A 32 9.33 5.08 -10.84
C VAL A 32 8.61 3.79 -10.44
N GLU A 33 9.31 2.94 -9.74
CA GLU A 33 8.73 1.68 -9.28
C GLU A 33 8.17 1.86 -7.87
N PHE A 34 6.92 1.42 -7.68
CA PHE A 34 6.29 1.38 -6.37
C PHE A 34 6.06 -0.07 -5.99
N ILE A 35 6.46 -0.43 -4.78
CA ILE A 35 6.16 -1.76 -4.24
C ILE A 35 4.94 -1.62 -3.33
N ILE A 36 3.88 -2.33 -3.69
CA ILE A 36 2.64 -2.29 -2.92
C ILE A 36 2.56 -3.54 -2.07
N THR A 37 2.45 -3.36 -0.77
CA THR A 37 2.25 -4.45 0.16
C THR A 37 0.77 -4.54 0.50
N VAL A 38 0.16 -5.70 0.26
CA VAL A 38 -1.24 -5.93 0.59
C VAL A 38 -1.29 -6.91 1.75
N LYS A 39 -1.97 -6.52 2.80
CA LYS A 39 -2.21 -7.38 3.97
C LYS A 39 -3.61 -7.93 3.92
N GLU A 40 -3.72 -9.24 4.04
CA GLU A 40 -5.01 -9.91 4.18
C GLU A 40 -5.17 -10.29 5.64
N TYR A 41 -6.10 -9.65 6.34
CA TYR A 41 -6.29 -9.87 7.76
C TYR A 41 -7.17 -11.09 8.00
N ILE A 42 -6.76 -11.92 8.97
CA ILE A 42 -7.57 -13.08 9.32
C ILE A 42 -8.82 -12.68 10.10
N THR A 43 -8.72 -11.62 10.90
CA THR A 43 -9.84 -11.09 11.66
C THR A 43 -9.95 -9.60 11.43
N PRO A 44 -10.66 -9.18 10.37
CA PRO A 44 -10.80 -7.75 10.09
C PRO A 44 -11.68 -7.08 11.12
N LYS A 45 -11.36 -5.82 11.42
CA LYS A 45 -12.15 -5.03 12.36
C LYS A 45 -13.49 -4.62 11.76
N GLU A 46 -13.52 -4.46 10.45
CA GLU A 46 -14.73 -4.09 9.71
C GLU A 46 -14.99 -5.16 8.67
N PRO A 47 -16.25 -5.57 8.46
CA PRO A 47 -16.54 -6.62 7.48
C PRO A 47 -16.11 -6.30 6.06
N THR A 48 -15.94 -5.02 5.75
CA THR A 48 -15.58 -4.60 4.41
C THR A 48 -14.09 -4.31 4.24
N MET A 49 -13.30 -4.51 5.31
CA MET A 49 -11.89 -4.12 5.31
C MET A 49 -11.00 -5.32 5.55
N HIS A 50 -11.14 -6.32 4.69
CA HIS A 50 -10.33 -7.55 4.77
C HIS A 50 -8.91 -7.35 4.27
N PHE A 51 -8.72 -6.40 3.36
CA PHE A 51 -7.43 -6.19 2.72
C PHE A 51 -7.01 -4.74 2.83
N PHE A 52 -5.73 -4.52 3.11
CA PHE A 52 -5.14 -3.18 3.15
C PHE A 52 -3.90 -3.15 2.27
N ALA A 53 -3.88 -2.24 1.31
CA ALA A 53 -2.75 -2.06 0.40
C ALA A 53 -2.06 -0.75 0.71
N GLN A 54 -0.73 -0.76 0.67
CA GLN A 54 0.04 0.45 0.95
C GLN A 54 1.31 0.45 0.12
N SER A 55 1.64 1.60 -0.43
CA SER A 55 2.85 1.80 -1.21
C SER A 55 4.06 1.99 -0.31
N ASP A 56 5.23 1.63 -0.83
CA ASP A 56 6.50 1.85 -0.12
C ASP A 56 6.97 3.31 -0.22
N LYS A 57 6.45 4.08 -1.18
CA LYS A 57 6.88 5.44 -1.43
C LYS A 57 5.73 6.41 -1.30
N GLN A 58 6.04 7.59 -0.81
CA GLN A 58 5.09 8.69 -0.79
C GLN A 58 5.10 9.41 -2.13
N THR A 59 4.02 10.12 -2.42
CA THR A 59 3.93 11.00 -3.57
C THR A 59 3.68 12.42 -3.07
N ASN A 60 3.82 13.40 -3.97
CA ASN A 60 3.56 14.80 -3.69
C ASN A 60 4.36 15.31 -2.49
N GLN A 61 5.60 14.87 -2.37
CA GLN A 61 6.38 15.03 -1.15
C GLN A 61 6.70 16.49 -0.82
N ARG A 62 6.76 17.36 -1.83
CA ARG A 62 7.18 18.74 -1.61
C ARG A 62 6.11 19.61 -0.95
N THR A 63 4.84 19.33 -1.23
CA THR A 63 3.78 20.19 -0.75
C THR A 63 2.89 19.51 0.28
N ALA A 64 2.43 18.29 0.00
CA ALA A 64 1.57 17.56 0.91
C ALA A 64 1.89 16.07 0.79
N PRO A 65 2.87 15.58 1.54
CA PRO A 65 3.25 14.17 1.43
C PRO A 65 2.06 13.24 1.62
N PHE A 66 1.95 12.27 0.73
CA PHE A 66 0.80 11.38 0.70
C PHE A 66 1.29 9.95 0.48
N THR A 67 0.86 9.04 1.33
CA THR A 67 1.18 7.63 1.19
C THR A 67 0.01 6.92 0.51
N PRO A 68 0.20 6.49 -0.75
CA PRO A 68 -0.88 5.79 -1.44
C PRO A 68 -1.27 4.51 -0.70
N CYS A 69 -2.57 4.33 -0.51
CA CYS A 69 -3.08 3.15 0.17
C CYS A 69 -4.52 2.88 -0.29
N GLY A 70 -5.03 1.73 0.12
CA GLY A 70 -6.40 1.37 -0.20
C GLY A 70 -6.90 0.24 0.68
N TRP A 71 -8.19 0.19 0.89
CA TRP A 71 -8.88 -0.85 1.62
C TRP A 71 -9.90 -1.52 0.73
N GLY A 72 -10.23 -2.77 1.01
CA GLY A 72 -11.26 -3.44 0.27
C GLY A 72 -11.67 -4.77 0.88
N LYS A 73 -12.79 -5.30 0.41
CA LYS A 73 -13.25 -6.65 0.74
C LYS A 73 -12.41 -7.70 0.04
N THR A 74 -11.84 -7.34 -1.10
CA THR A 74 -11.02 -8.24 -1.91
C THR A 74 -9.67 -7.61 -2.14
N MET A 75 -8.71 -8.45 -2.51
CA MET A 75 -7.38 -7.97 -2.84
C MET A 75 -7.43 -7.00 -4.02
N LEU A 76 -8.28 -7.31 -5.00
CA LEU A 76 -8.42 -6.45 -6.17
C LEU A 76 -8.91 -5.06 -5.79
N GLU A 77 -9.88 -4.96 -4.89
CA GLU A 77 -10.38 -3.65 -4.46
C GLU A 77 -9.30 -2.83 -3.77
N ALA A 78 -8.60 -3.45 -2.81
CA ALA A 78 -7.56 -2.73 -2.07
C ALA A 78 -6.44 -2.33 -2.98
N LEU A 79 -5.99 -3.23 -3.85
CA LEU A 79 -4.90 -2.97 -4.77
C LEU A 79 -5.29 -1.89 -5.78
N SER A 80 -6.49 -1.94 -6.30
CA SER A 80 -6.97 -0.95 -7.27
C SER A 80 -7.04 0.44 -6.66
N GLU A 81 -7.50 0.53 -5.41
CA GLU A 81 -7.53 1.82 -4.71
C GLU A 81 -6.14 2.38 -4.53
N CYS A 82 -5.19 1.52 -4.16
CA CYS A 82 -3.82 1.95 -3.96
C CYS A 82 -3.19 2.43 -5.27
N VAL A 83 -3.44 1.71 -6.37
CA VAL A 83 -2.92 2.10 -7.68
C VAL A 83 -3.51 3.44 -8.11
N ARG A 84 -4.81 3.64 -7.89
CA ARG A 84 -5.43 4.92 -8.20
C ARG A 84 -4.78 6.04 -7.40
N ALA A 85 -4.49 5.77 -6.13
CA ALA A 85 -3.85 6.76 -5.28
C ALA A 85 -2.44 7.09 -5.75
N ILE A 86 -1.68 6.07 -6.19
CA ILE A 86 -0.34 6.28 -6.76
C ILE A 86 -0.41 7.21 -7.98
N ASN A 87 -1.46 7.05 -8.79
CA ASN A 87 -1.58 7.83 -10.01
C ASN A 87 -2.14 9.23 -9.80
N ARG A 88 -2.60 9.55 -8.59
CA ARG A 88 -3.21 10.83 -8.30
C ARG A 88 -2.21 11.96 -8.26
N PHE A 89 -1.02 11.71 -7.69
CA PHE A 89 0.01 12.72 -7.53
C PHE A 89 1.34 12.22 -8.06
N PRO A 90 2.23 13.12 -8.50
CA PRO A 90 3.55 12.70 -8.97
C PRO A 90 4.44 12.29 -7.81
N TYR A 91 5.36 11.39 -8.09
CA TYR A 91 6.46 11.09 -7.19
C TYR A 91 7.54 12.14 -7.42
N GLU A 92 7.90 12.86 -6.38
CA GLU A 92 8.82 13.97 -6.50
C GLU A 92 10.26 13.60 -6.11
N GLY A 93 10.42 12.39 -5.60
CA GLY A 93 11.73 11.82 -5.46
C GLY A 93 12.50 12.26 -4.24
N LYS A 94 13.59 11.55 -4.01
CA LYS A 94 14.43 11.83 -2.86
C LYS A 94 15.27 13.06 -3.01
N GLU A 95 15.66 13.34 -4.25
CA GLU A 95 16.51 14.49 -4.51
C GLU A 95 15.82 15.78 -4.08
N THR A 96 14.51 15.74 -4.00
CA THR A 96 13.79 16.90 -3.52
C THR A 96 13.97 17.09 -2.04
N ALA A 97 14.17 16.01 -1.33
CA ALA A 97 14.42 16.10 0.11
C ALA A 97 15.89 16.28 0.37
N SER A 98 16.66 15.75 -0.48
CA SER A 98 18.06 15.77 -0.27
C SER A 98 18.67 17.02 -0.74
N PHE A 99 18.19 17.54 -1.38
CA PHE A 99 18.96 18.39 -1.77
C PHE A 99 19.06 19.13 -1.44
N GLY A 100 18.69 18.55 -1.27
CA GLY A 100 19.10 19.19 -1.08
C GLY A 100 20.12 18.96 -0.91
N ALA A 101 20.07 18.60 -0.94
CA ALA A 101 21.00 18.45 -1.03
C ALA A 101 21.37 18.33 -0.73
#